data_de2df230b30433e7403b76d5bfb6d3e2
#
_entry.id   de2df230b30433e7403b76d5bfb6d3e2
#
_cell.length_a   1.000
_cell.length_b   1.000
_cell.length_c   1.000
_cell.angle_alpha   90.00
_cell.angle_beta   90.00
_cell.angle_gamma   90.00
#
_symmetry.space_group_name_H-M   'P 1'
#
loop_
_entity.id
_entity.type
_entity.pdbx_description
1 polymer ?
#
loop_
_entity_poly.entity_id
_entity_poly.type
_entity_poly.pdbx_seq_one_letter_code
_entity_poly.pdbx_strand_id
1 'polypeptide(L)'
;MSAPVLWVGVPAGIAVLLFLLRKFRQLVLSLGVFTSVWMWLIAVMLPIGQPVSLLGRAFLIGEQFSVLGRDFILLNTDRGLLVMMYFFVTVWIIGAWFARPPEIFVPFVLVWAALLIAALAVEPFLYAALLFEICVLLAVPMLSPPQQAPGPGIFRFLTYQSLGMPLILLAGWFLSGLETSPGQTGLALRAGLLIGVGLAFLLSVIPFHTWIPSLARETHPYALAFVLFMMPIMVGVFGLGFIDQFVWLREAPGLYQGLRLVGGVMVLVGGIWAAVENHLGRMLGFGAIIETGITLVGIGVGYPDGVLLFFWLVVVRVFSFVPWAAAVSRIWNRFDGRLDLEYLRGRGHQVPLTAGMAILGQLSLAGVPLLAGFSARYTLFRELGGLSPLAGG
;
A
#
# COMPACT_ATOMS: atom_id res chain seq x y z
N MET A 1 -17.28 -21.55 -9.10
CA MET A 1 -16.33 -20.47 -9.42
C MET A 1 -15.34 -20.39 -8.27
N SER A 2 -14.05 -20.24 -8.54
CA SER A 2 -13.08 -20.18 -7.43
C SER A 2 -12.84 -18.73 -6.98
N ALA A 3 -12.47 -18.56 -5.69
CA ALA A 3 -12.20 -17.26 -5.09
C ALA A 3 -11.09 -16.47 -5.85
N PRO A 4 -9.94 -17.06 -6.20
CA PRO A 4 -8.93 -16.36 -6.98
C PRO A 4 -9.43 -15.88 -8.35
N VAL A 5 -10.26 -16.67 -9.05
CA VAL A 5 -10.83 -16.24 -10.33
C VAL A 5 -11.78 -15.05 -10.13
N LEU A 6 -12.54 -15.03 -9.05
CA LEU A 6 -13.46 -13.94 -8.76
C LEU A 6 -12.74 -12.65 -8.39
N TRP A 7 -11.82 -12.69 -7.41
CA TRP A 7 -11.18 -11.47 -6.89
C TRP A 7 -9.88 -11.05 -7.61
N VAL A 8 -9.31 -11.90 -8.45
CA VAL A 8 -8.16 -11.57 -9.29
C VAL A 8 -8.54 -11.51 -10.76
N GLY A 9 -9.14 -12.58 -11.29
CA GLY A 9 -9.44 -12.70 -12.71
C GLY A 9 -10.48 -11.69 -13.22
N VAL A 10 -11.58 -11.51 -12.49
CA VAL A 10 -12.67 -10.58 -12.89
C VAL A 10 -12.18 -9.13 -12.93
N PRO A 11 -11.55 -8.56 -11.88
CA PRO A 11 -11.07 -7.18 -11.92
C PRO A 11 -9.97 -6.97 -12.96
N ALA A 12 -9.07 -7.94 -13.16
CA ALA A 12 -8.05 -7.87 -14.20
C ALA A 12 -8.67 -7.84 -15.61
N GLY A 13 -9.65 -8.70 -15.88
CA GLY A 13 -10.38 -8.71 -17.16
C GLY A 13 -11.14 -7.41 -17.43
N ILE A 14 -11.83 -6.88 -16.40
CA ILE A 14 -12.51 -5.59 -16.51
C ILE A 14 -11.51 -4.45 -16.72
N ALA A 15 -10.36 -4.49 -16.06
CA ALA A 15 -9.31 -3.48 -16.23
C ALA A 15 -8.79 -3.41 -17.68
N VAL A 16 -8.61 -4.56 -18.35
CA VAL A 16 -8.24 -4.61 -19.77
C VAL A 16 -9.33 -3.94 -20.63
N LEU A 17 -10.60 -4.24 -20.37
CA LEU A 17 -11.72 -3.60 -21.06
C LEU A 17 -11.73 -2.08 -20.85
N LEU A 18 -11.56 -1.61 -19.61
CA LEU A 18 -11.50 -0.19 -19.28
C LEU A 18 -10.29 0.51 -19.91
N PHE A 19 -9.17 -0.21 -20.03
CA PHE A 19 -7.99 0.32 -20.74
C PHE A 19 -8.27 0.58 -22.22
N LEU A 20 -9.01 -0.30 -22.90
CA LEU A 20 -9.44 -0.09 -24.28
C LEU A 20 -10.40 1.11 -24.38
N LEU A 21 -11.24 1.33 -23.38
CA LEU A 21 -12.22 2.42 -23.30
C LEU A 21 -11.67 3.70 -22.70
N ARG A 22 -10.36 3.81 -22.40
CA ARG A 22 -9.75 4.90 -21.63
C ARG A 22 -10.04 6.31 -22.13
N LYS A 23 -10.31 6.47 -23.41
CA LYS A 23 -10.70 7.77 -24.01
C LYS A 23 -12.05 8.29 -23.48
N PHE A 24 -12.94 7.41 -23.04
CA PHE A 24 -14.26 7.75 -22.50
C PHE A 24 -14.19 7.90 -20.97
N ARG A 25 -13.53 8.93 -20.51
CA ARG A 25 -13.19 9.14 -19.09
C ARG A 25 -14.35 8.91 -18.12
N GLN A 26 -15.53 9.50 -18.39
CA GLN A 26 -16.69 9.38 -17.49
C GLN A 26 -17.18 7.93 -17.40
N LEU A 27 -17.25 7.23 -18.54
CA LEU A 27 -17.64 5.82 -18.60
C LEU A 27 -16.67 4.95 -17.81
N VAL A 28 -15.35 5.17 -18.00
CA VAL A 28 -14.30 4.41 -17.29
C VAL A 28 -14.38 4.64 -15.78
N LEU A 29 -14.56 5.89 -15.34
CA LEU A 29 -14.73 6.20 -13.91
C LEU A 29 -15.99 5.54 -13.34
N SER A 30 -17.15 5.64 -14.01
CA SER A 30 -18.41 5.06 -13.53
C SER A 30 -18.33 3.54 -13.47
N LEU A 31 -17.79 2.87 -14.50
CA LEU A 31 -17.63 1.43 -14.52
C LEU A 31 -16.56 0.98 -13.50
N GLY A 32 -15.50 1.76 -13.32
CA GLY A 32 -14.48 1.49 -12.30
C GLY A 32 -15.06 1.54 -10.88
N VAL A 33 -15.84 2.58 -10.55
CA VAL A 33 -16.54 2.67 -9.26
C VAL A 33 -17.51 1.51 -9.11
N PHE A 34 -18.33 1.24 -10.12
CA PHE A 34 -19.29 0.12 -10.07
C PHE A 34 -18.58 -1.20 -9.80
N THR A 35 -17.49 -1.47 -10.55
CA THR A 35 -16.71 -2.71 -10.38
C THR A 35 -16.12 -2.81 -8.97
N SER A 36 -15.47 -1.75 -8.49
CA SER A 36 -14.82 -1.78 -7.18
C SER A 36 -15.81 -1.90 -6.03
N VAL A 37 -16.94 -1.19 -6.08
CA VAL A 37 -18.04 -1.32 -5.10
C VAL A 37 -18.64 -2.72 -5.14
N TRP A 38 -18.86 -3.28 -6.35
CA TRP A 38 -19.38 -4.62 -6.51
C TRP A 38 -18.46 -5.68 -5.92
N MET A 39 -17.15 -5.59 -6.20
CA MET A 39 -16.15 -6.50 -5.62
C MET A 39 -16.08 -6.36 -4.08
N TRP A 40 -16.18 -5.14 -3.57
CA TRP A 40 -16.26 -4.89 -2.12
C TRP A 40 -17.50 -5.52 -1.49
N LEU A 41 -18.68 -5.31 -2.07
CA LEU A 41 -19.94 -5.90 -1.57
C LEU A 41 -19.91 -7.43 -1.61
N ILE A 42 -19.39 -8.02 -2.68
CA ILE A 42 -19.21 -9.48 -2.78
C ILE A 42 -18.28 -9.98 -1.67
N ALA A 43 -17.16 -9.31 -1.41
CA ALA A 43 -16.24 -9.68 -0.32
C ALA A 43 -16.91 -9.58 1.06
N VAL A 44 -17.79 -8.59 1.27
CA VAL A 44 -18.56 -8.46 2.53
C VAL A 44 -19.65 -9.53 2.66
N MET A 45 -20.33 -9.91 1.58
CA MET A 45 -21.54 -10.74 1.65
C MET A 45 -21.28 -12.24 1.47
N LEU A 46 -20.30 -12.61 0.61
CA LEU A 46 -20.11 -14.01 0.23
C LEU A 46 -18.96 -14.66 1.00
N PRO A 47 -19.21 -15.70 1.80
CA PRO A 47 -18.15 -16.50 2.41
C PRO A 47 -17.45 -17.37 1.37
N ILE A 48 -16.16 -17.65 1.62
CA ILE A 48 -15.33 -18.53 0.80
C ILE A 48 -15.35 -19.93 1.40
N GLY A 49 -15.42 -20.97 0.56
CA GLY A 49 -15.41 -22.37 1.00
C GLY A 49 -16.71 -22.84 1.66
N GLN A 50 -17.75 -21.99 1.71
CA GLN A 50 -19.03 -22.35 2.32
C GLN A 50 -20.17 -22.25 1.29
N PRO A 51 -21.16 -23.16 1.34
CA PRO A 51 -22.32 -23.11 0.45
C PRO A 51 -23.23 -21.94 0.82
N VAL A 52 -23.54 -21.09 -0.14
CA VAL A 52 -24.50 -19.98 0.01
C VAL A 52 -25.72 -20.26 -0.82
N SER A 53 -26.89 -20.19 -0.24
CA SER A 53 -28.16 -20.29 -0.96
C SER A 53 -28.56 -18.92 -1.49
N LEU A 54 -28.49 -18.74 -2.80
CA LEU A 54 -28.91 -17.51 -3.48
C LEU A 54 -30.04 -17.89 -4.46
N LEU A 55 -31.20 -17.26 -4.35
CA LEU A 55 -32.35 -17.52 -5.23
C LEU A 55 -32.75 -19.01 -5.32
N GLY A 56 -32.66 -19.77 -4.20
CA GLY A 56 -32.97 -21.18 -4.17
C GLY A 56 -31.98 -22.14 -4.78
N ARG A 57 -30.79 -21.64 -5.19
CA ARG A 57 -29.66 -22.45 -5.67
C ARG A 57 -28.49 -22.33 -4.70
N ALA A 58 -27.85 -23.48 -4.39
CA ALA A 58 -26.64 -23.51 -3.60
C ALA A 58 -25.44 -23.18 -4.49
N PHE A 59 -24.69 -22.11 -4.18
CA PHE A 59 -23.43 -21.74 -4.80
C PHE A 59 -22.30 -21.99 -3.83
N LEU A 60 -21.22 -22.61 -4.31
CA LEU A 60 -19.97 -22.76 -3.58
C LEU A 60 -18.88 -21.96 -4.29
N ILE A 61 -18.19 -21.06 -3.56
CA ILE A 61 -16.98 -20.41 -4.03
C ILE A 61 -15.80 -21.27 -3.55
N GLY A 62 -15.13 -21.94 -4.49
CA GLY A 62 -13.96 -22.75 -4.19
C GLY A 62 -12.75 -21.89 -3.75
N GLU A 63 -11.90 -22.46 -2.92
CA GLU A 63 -10.77 -21.73 -2.30
C GLU A 63 -9.55 -21.65 -3.21
N GLN A 64 -9.38 -22.61 -4.13
CA GLN A 64 -8.14 -22.80 -4.89
C GLN A 64 -8.35 -22.64 -6.39
N PHE A 65 -7.29 -22.15 -7.04
CA PHE A 65 -7.17 -22.09 -8.49
C PHE A 65 -5.70 -22.26 -8.90
N SER A 66 -5.41 -23.23 -9.78
CA SER A 66 -4.04 -23.53 -10.22
C SER A 66 -3.77 -22.98 -11.61
N VAL A 67 -2.67 -22.22 -11.76
CA VAL A 67 -2.19 -21.67 -13.02
C VAL A 67 -0.70 -21.86 -13.15
N LEU A 68 -0.24 -22.34 -14.30
CA LEU A 68 1.19 -22.52 -14.60
C LEU A 68 1.96 -23.31 -13.53
N GLY A 69 1.31 -24.30 -12.91
CA GLY A 69 1.89 -25.10 -11.84
C GLY A 69 2.04 -24.40 -10.49
N ARG A 70 1.34 -23.28 -10.30
CA ARG A 70 1.25 -22.55 -9.03
C ARG A 70 -0.20 -22.52 -8.56
N ASP A 71 -0.36 -22.66 -7.25
CA ASP A 71 -1.66 -22.59 -6.62
C ASP A 71 -1.90 -21.19 -6.08
N PHE A 72 -3.11 -20.70 -6.32
CA PHE A 72 -3.63 -19.50 -5.71
C PHE A 72 -4.74 -19.91 -4.76
N ILE A 73 -4.55 -19.63 -3.47
CA ILE A 73 -5.45 -20.06 -2.40
C ILE A 73 -5.96 -18.81 -1.68
N LEU A 74 -7.26 -18.69 -1.58
CA LEU A 74 -7.93 -17.67 -0.77
C LEU A 74 -8.90 -18.37 0.17
N LEU A 75 -8.65 -18.22 1.45
CA LEU A 75 -9.45 -18.80 2.51
C LEU A 75 -10.51 -17.79 3.03
N ASN A 76 -11.47 -18.30 3.79
CA ASN A 76 -12.44 -17.41 4.44
C ASN A 76 -11.80 -16.45 5.46
N THR A 77 -10.66 -16.79 6.02
CA THR A 77 -9.84 -15.93 6.89
C THR A 77 -9.32 -14.69 6.16
N ASP A 78 -9.05 -14.79 4.85
CA ASP A 78 -8.51 -13.69 4.03
C ASP A 78 -9.60 -12.70 3.60
N ARG A 79 -10.85 -13.02 3.87
CA ARG A 79 -12.01 -12.19 3.50
C ARG A 79 -11.92 -10.78 4.05
N GLY A 80 -11.42 -10.62 5.29
CA GLY A 80 -11.18 -9.29 5.89
C GLY A 80 -10.21 -8.45 5.07
N LEU A 81 -9.14 -9.06 4.55
CA LEU A 81 -8.19 -8.41 3.65
C LEU A 81 -8.82 -8.01 2.31
N LEU A 82 -9.64 -8.89 1.71
CA LEU A 82 -10.36 -8.60 0.47
C LEU A 82 -11.31 -7.41 0.64
N VAL A 83 -12.07 -7.39 1.75
CA VAL A 83 -12.97 -6.27 2.10
C VAL A 83 -12.19 -4.97 2.21
N MET A 84 -11.07 -4.97 2.94
CA MET A 84 -10.23 -3.80 3.12
C MET A 84 -9.63 -3.32 1.79
N MET A 85 -9.11 -4.24 0.98
CA MET A 85 -8.49 -3.92 -0.31
C MET A 85 -9.47 -3.27 -1.28
N TYR A 86 -10.64 -3.87 -1.48
CA TYR A 86 -11.63 -3.31 -2.39
C TYR A 86 -12.29 -2.04 -1.84
N PHE A 87 -12.38 -1.89 -0.53
CA PHE A 87 -12.74 -0.61 0.09
C PHE A 87 -11.74 0.49 -0.30
N PHE A 88 -10.44 0.25 -0.15
CA PHE A 88 -9.41 1.22 -0.55
C PHE A 88 -9.47 1.53 -2.04
N VAL A 89 -9.53 0.52 -2.88
CA VAL A 89 -9.67 0.68 -4.34
C VAL A 89 -10.89 1.56 -4.68
N THR A 90 -12.02 1.31 -4.03
CA THR A 90 -13.24 2.10 -4.21
C THR A 90 -13.04 3.57 -3.84
N VAL A 91 -12.45 3.84 -2.68
CA VAL A 91 -12.16 5.21 -2.23
C VAL A 91 -11.21 5.92 -3.19
N TRP A 92 -10.15 5.23 -3.66
CA TRP A 92 -9.21 5.79 -4.63
C TRP A 92 -9.85 6.07 -5.99
N ILE A 93 -10.74 5.20 -6.51
CA ILE A 93 -11.43 5.43 -7.79
C ILE A 93 -12.46 6.56 -7.65
N ILE A 94 -13.21 6.64 -6.54
CA ILE A 94 -14.11 7.75 -6.26
C ILE A 94 -13.34 9.08 -6.19
N GLY A 95 -12.23 9.12 -5.47
CA GLY A 95 -11.38 10.30 -5.37
C GLY A 95 -10.78 10.76 -6.71
N ALA A 96 -10.59 9.84 -7.67
CA ALA A 96 -10.13 10.15 -9.02
C ALA A 96 -11.09 11.07 -9.80
N TRP A 97 -12.37 11.09 -9.44
CA TRP A 97 -13.33 12.03 -10.01
C TRP A 97 -12.94 13.49 -9.72
N PHE A 98 -12.53 13.74 -8.49
CA PHE A 98 -12.08 15.05 -8.05
C PHE A 98 -10.63 15.34 -8.46
N ALA A 99 -9.73 14.39 -8.25
CA ALA A 99 -8.29 14.52 -8.50
C ALA A 99 -7.91 14.63 -9.98
N ARG A 100 -8.73 14.07 -10.88
CA ARG A 100 -8.49 14.01 -12.33
C ARG A 100 -7.10 13.49 -12.72
N PRO A 101 -6.72 12.27 -12.30
CA PRO A 101 -5.47 11.63 -12.70
C PRO A 101 -5.45 11.32 -14.21
N PRO A 102 -4.31 10.83 -14.75
CA PRO A 102 -4.21 10.36 -16.13
C PRO A 102 -5.28 9.32 -16.49
N GLU A 103 -5.66 9.21 -17.76
CA GLU A 103 -6.74 8.33 -18.24
C GLU A 103 -6.51 6.84 -17.93
N ILE A 104 -5.25 6.44 -17.85
CA ILE A 104 -4.86 5.05 -17.54
C ILE A 104 -4.98 4.69 -16.07
N PHE A 105 -5.23 5.66 -15.17
CA PHE A 105 -5.22 5.46 -13.72
C PHE A 105 -6.20 4.37 -13.27
N VAL A 106 -7.48 4.48 -13.65
CA VAL A 106 -8.53 3.54 -13.19
C VAL A 106 -8.27 2.10 -13.63
N PRO A 107 -7.96 1.80 -14.91
CA PRO A 107 -7.57 0.47 -15.32
C PRO A 107 -6.38 -0.08 -14.53
N PHE A 108 -5.35 0.75 -14.32
CA PHE A 108 -4.15 0.32 -13.59
C PHE A 108 -4.42 0.07 -12.11
N VAL A 109 -5.27 0.86 -11.46
CA VAL A 109 -5.71 0.62 -10.07
C VAL A 109 -6.37 -0.76 -9.92
N LEU A 110 -7.25 -1.15 -10.86
CA LEU A 110 -7.90 -2.46 -10.82
C LEU A 110 -6.94 -3.62 -11.09
N VAL A 111 -6.00 -3.48 -12.03
CA VAL A 111 -4.95 -4.49 -12.25
C VAL A 111 -4.05 -4.61 -11.03
N TRP A 112 -3.67 -3.49 -10.42
CA TRP A 112 -2.87 -3.49 -9.19
C TRP A 112 -3.58 -4.21 -8.06
N ALA A 113 -4.87 -3.93 -7.84
CA ALA A 113 -5.65 -4.63 -6.83
C ALA A 113 -5.67 -6.14 -7.08
N ALA A 114 -5.90 -6.55 -8.32
CA ALA A 114 -5.88 -7.96 -8.72
C ALA A 114 -4.52 -8.62 -8.45
N LEU A 115 -3.41 -7.98 -8.85
CA LEU A 115 -2.06 -8.50 -8.64
C LEU A 115 -1.65 -8.54 -7.17
N LEU A 116 -2.02 -7.53 -6.39
CA LEU A 116 -1.73 -7.50 -4.96
C LEU A 116 -2.50 -8.58 -4.20
N ILE A 117 -3.76 -8.84 -4.58
CA ILE A 117 -4.53 -9.97 -4.03
C ILE A 117 -3.92 -11.31 -4.49
N ALA A 118 -3.50 -11.41 -5.77
CA ALA A 118 -2.80 -12.59 -6.25
C ALA A 118 -1.47 -12.83 -5.49
N ALA A 119 -0.75 -11.76 -5.12
CA ALA A 119 0.47 -11.84 -4.33
C ALA A 119 0.24 -12.40 -2.92
N LEU A 120 -0.94 -12.16 -2.34
CA LEU A 120 -1.32 -12.73 -1.04
C LEU A 120 -1.84 -14.16 -1.15
N ALA A 121 -2.34 -14.54 -2.33
CA ALA A 121 -2.97 -15.85 -2.57
C ALA A 121 -2.00 -16.90 -3.12
N VAL A 122 -0.83 -16.50 -3.64
CA VAL A 122 0.08 -17.42 -4.35
C VAL A 122 0.82 -18.34 -3.38
N GLU A 123 0.82 -19.64 -3.74
CA GLU A 123 1.60 -20.67 -3.03
C GLU A 123 2.66 -21.30 -3.97
N PRO A 124 3.89 -21.48 -3.52
CA PRO A 124 4.49 -20.97 -2.27
C PRO A 124 4.55 -19.43 -2.23
N PHE A 125 4.22 -18.87 -1.06
CA PHE A 125 3.99 -17.42 -0.90
C PHE A 125 5.20 -16.52 -1.25
N LEU A 126 6.41 -17.05 -1.31
CA LEU A 126 7.60 -16.32 -1.78
C LEU A 126 7.48 -15.80 -3.21
N TYR A 127 6.66 -16.44 -4.04
CA TYR A 127 6.38 -15.97 -5.39
C TYR A 127 5.58 -14.66 -5.43
N ALA A 128 5.04 -14.22 -4.28
CA ALA A 128 4.48 -12.88 -4.14
C ALA A 128 5.47 -11.77 -4.57
N ALA A 129 6.77 -11.98 -4.34
CA ALA A 129 7.81 -11.04 -4.77
C ALA A 129 7.81 -10.79 -6.28
N LEU A 130 7.52 -11.81 -7.11
CA LEU A 130 7.38 -11.65 -8.57
C LEU A 130 6.13 -10.82 -8.93
N LEU A 131 5.04 -11.00 -8.21
CA LEU A 131 3.81 -10.24 -8.43
C LEU A 131 3.96 -8.78 -7.98
N PHE A 132 4.70 -8.52 -6.90
CA PHE A 132 5.10 -7.16 -6.53
C PHE A 132 5.97 -6.52 -7.61
N GLU A 133 6.91 -7.26 -8.22
CA GLU A 133 7.72 -6.75 -9.33
C GLU A 133 6.84 -6.38 -10.54
N ILE A 134 5.85 -7.20 -10.88
CA ILE A 134 4.89 -6.86 -11.94
C ILE A 134 4.13 -5.58 -11.59
N CYS A 135 3.72 -5.38 -10.34
CA CYS A 135 3.12 -4.13 -9.88
C CYS A 135 4.06 -2.93 -10.05
N VAL A 136 5.35 -3.09 -9.70
CA VAL A 136 6.38 -2.06 -9.89
C VAL A 136 6.53 -1.69 -11.37
N LEU A 137 6.62 -2.66 -12.25
CA LEU A 137 6.71 -2.44 -13.69
C LEU A 137 5.45 -1.75 -14.26
N LEU A 138 4.27 -2.17 -13.82
CA LEU A 138 3.01 -1.55 -14.21
C LEU A 138 2.81 -0.15 -13.63
N ALA A 139 3.48 0.21 -12.54
CA ALA A 139 3.45 1.57 -12.04
C ALA A 139 4.13 2.56 -12.99
N VAL A 140 5.13 2.13 -13.76
CA VAL A 140 5.91 3.02 -14.63
C VAL A 140 5.05 3.80 -15.62
N PRO A 141 4.21 3.19 -16.46
CA PRO A 141 3.35 3.95 -17.37
C PRO A 141 2.33 4.82 -16.65
N MET A 142 1.87 4.44 -15.45
CA MET A 142 0.94 5.23 -14.65
C MET A 142 1.62 6.47 -14.05
N LEU A 143 2.89 6.36 -13.69
CA LEU A 143 3.69 7.43 -13.07
C LEU A 143 4.40 8.30 -14.10
N SER A 144 4.58 7.82 -15.34
CA SER A 144 5.23 8.58 -16.41
C SER A 144 4.37 9.75 -16.89
N PRO A 145 4.93 10.94 -17.05
CA PRO A 145 4.20 12.07 -17.60
C PRO A 145 3.81 11.78 -19.06
N PRO A 146 2.58 12.13 -19.49
CA PRO A 146 2.14 11.86 -20.85
C PRO A 146 3.04 12.58 -21.86
N GLN A 147 3.44 11.87 -22.93
CA GLN A 147 4.22 12.41 -24.05
C GLN A 147 5.61 13.00 -23.68
N GLN A 148 6.14 12.70 -22.52
CA GLN A 148 7.48 13.07 -22.10
C GLN A 148 8.31 11.82 -21.78
N ALA A 149 9.62 11.90 -21.96
CA ALA A 149 10.52 10.84 -21.54
C ALA A 149 10.47 10.66 -20.02
N PRO A 150 10.55 9.43 -19.51
CA PRO A 150 10.64 9.18 -18.08
C PRO A 150 11.84 9.92 -17.48
N GLY A 151 11.59 10.64 -16.38
CA GLY A 151 12.63 11.36 -15.67
C GLY A 151 13.45 10.47 -14.73
N PRO A 152 14.51 11.01 -14.09
CA PRO A 152 15.39 10.27 -13.19
C PRO A 152 14.66 9.68 -11.96
N GLY A 153 13.53 10.27 -11.54
CA GLY A 153 12.72 9.75 -10.45
C GLY A 153 12.14 8.37 -10.74
N ILE A 154 11.69 8.13 -11.98
CA ILE A 154 11.12 6.85 -12.42
C ILE A 154 12.22 5.77 -12.47
N PHE A 155 13.41 6.09 -12.99
CA PHE A 155 14.53 5.13 -13.01
C PHE A 155 14.98 4.76 -11.60
N ARG A 156 15.04 5.73 -10.67
CA ARG A 156 15.33 5.45 -9.26
C ARG A 156 14.25 4.58 -8.62
N PHE A 157 12.98 4.88 -8.87
CA PHE A 157 11.86 4.05 -8.41
C PHE A 157 12.03 2.60 -8.85
N LEU A 158 12.22 2.37 -10.17
CA LEU A 158 12.46 1.03 -10.70
C LEU A 158 13.65 0.36 -10.01
N THR A 159 14.81 1.02 -9.97
CA THR A 159 16.02 0.44 -9.40
C THR A 159 15.81 0.00 -7.95
N TYR A 160 15.26 0.87 -7.10
CA TYR A 160 15.09 0.54 -5.68
C TYR A 160 14.00 -0.50 -5.45
N GLN A 161 12.86 -0.40 -6.13
CA GLN A 161 11.76 -1.33 -5.91
C GLN A 161 12.06 -2.71 -6.47
N SER A 162 12.69 -2.81 -7.65
CA SER A 162 13.06 -4.11 -8.25
C SER A 162 14.15 -4.85 -7.48
N LEU A 163 14.98 -4.18 -6.67
CA LEU A 163 15.97 -4.85 -5.82
C LEU A 163 15.32 -5.68 -4.69
N GLY A 164 14.10 -5.38 -4.30
CA GLY A 164 13.39 -6.15 -3.27
C GLY A 164 13.10 -7.60 -3.69
N MET A 165 12.69 -7.80 -4.94
CA MET A 165 12.30 -9.12 -5.45
C MET A 165 13.42 -10.18 -5.38
N PRO A 166 14.62 -9.97 -5.93
CA PRO A 166 15.67 -10.99 -5.90
C PRO A 166 16.13 -11.32 -4.48
N LEU A 167 16.10 -10.36 -3.55
CA LEU A 167 16.47 -10.59 -2.16
C LEU A 167 15.46 -11.49 -1.44
N ILE A 168 14.16 -11.27 -1.67
CA ILE A 168 13.10 -12.10 -1.09
C ILE A 168 13.15 -13.52 -1.69
N LEU A 169 13.36 -13.66 -3.01
CA LEU A 169 13.49 -14.96 -3.65
C LEU A 169 14.73 -15.73 -3.18
N LEU A 170 15.85 -15.02 -2.99
CA LEU A 170 17.08 -15.63 -2.45
C LEU A 170 16.89 -16.07 -1.00
N ALA A 171 16.14 -15.32 -0.19
CA ALA A 171 15.77 -15.75 1.15
C ALA A 171 14.98 -17.06 1.14
N GLY A 172 14.08 -17.23 0.16
CA GLY A 172 13.34 -18.48 -0.04
C GLY A 172 14.23 -19.69 -0.26
N TRP A 173 15.31 -19.53 -0.98
CA TRP A 173 16.30 -20.60 -1.16
C TRP A 173 16.95 -21.00 0.17
N PHE A 174 17.29 -20.04 1.04
CA PHE A 174 17.79 -20.36 2.38
C PHE A 174 16.73 -21.00 3.27
N LEU A 175 15.46 -20.60 3.16
CA LEU A 175 14.35 -21.19 3.91
C LEU A 175 14.10 -22.65 3.53
N SER A 176 14.16 -22.99 2.25
CA SER A 176 14.07 -24.39 1.81
C SER A 176 15.22 -25.25 2.33
N GLY A 177 16.41 -24.66 2.52
CA GLY A 177 17.54 -25.31 3.19
C GLY A 177 17.30 -25.61 4.67
N LEU A 178 16.52 -24.76 5.37
CA LEU A 178 16.13 -24.99 6.77
C LEU A 178 15.19 -26.19 6.94
N GLU A 179 14.28 -26.39 5.98
CA GLU A 179 13.36 -27.54 6.00
C GLU A 179 14.12 -28.87 5.88
N THR A 180 15.22 -28.89 5.13
CA THR A 180 16.06 -30.07 4.93
C THR A 180 17.09 -30.28 6.04
N SER A 181 17.46 -29.26 6.77
CA SER A 181 18.47 -29.28 7.82
C SER A 181 18.04 -28.45 9.05
N PRO A 182 17.05 -28.94 9.82
CA PRO A 182 16.57 -28.27 11.02
C PRO A 182 17.70 -28.11 12.04
N GLY A 183 17.94 -26.91 12.52
CA GLY A 183 18.99 -26.60 13.52
C GLY A 183 20.15 -25.76 13.01
N GLN A 184 20.24 -25.46 11.72
CA GLN A 184 21.22 -24.51 11.18
C GLN A 184 20.75 -23.05 11.41
N THR A 185 20.96 -22.53 12.60
CA THR A 185 20.61 -21.14 12.98
C THR A 185 21.21 -20.09 12.03
N GLY A 186 22.35 -20.39 11.41
CA GLY A 186 22.97 -19.51 10.41
C GLY A 186 22.15 -19.32 9.14
N LEU A 187 21.38 -20.32 8.70
CA LEU A 187 20.50 -20.20 7.53
C LEU A 187 19.28 -19.31 7.84
N ALA A 188 18.68 -19.50 9.02
CA ALA A 188 17.56 -18.67 9.48
C ALA A 188 17.95 -17.20 9.56
N LEU A 189 19.11 -16.90 10.14
CA LEU A 189 19.61 -15.52 10.22
C LEU A 189 19.83 -14.90 8.83
N ARG A 190 20.44 -15.65 7.90
CA ARG A 190 20.67 -15.16 6.52
C ARG A 190 19.34 -14.93 5.80
N ALA A 191 18.39 -15.84 5.90
CA ALA A 191 17.06 -15.69 5.34
C ALA A 191 16.36 -14.44 5.92
N GLY A 192 16.35 -14.27 7.24
CA GLY A 192 15.75 -13.12 7.92
C GLY A 192 16.36 -11.79 7.51
N LEU A 193 17.70 -11.73 7.37
CA LEU A 193 18.38 -10.52 6.90
C LEU A 193 18.03 -10.19 5.44
N LEU A 194 17.99 -11.17 4.55
CA LEU A 194 17.62 -10.97 3.14
C LEU A 194 16.16 -10.51 3.00
N ILE A 195 15.23 -11.13 3.74
CA ILE A 195 13.84 -10.70 3.80
C ILE A 195 13.75 -9.26 4.32
N GLY A 196 14.42 -8.97 5.44
CA GLY A 196 14.42 -7.64 6.04
C GLY A 196 14.92 -6.56 5.08
N VAL A 197 16.04 -6.81 4.37
CA VAL A 197 16.57 -5.87 3.36
C VAL A 197 15.65 -5.78 2.14
N GLY A 198 15.11 -6.90 1.65
CA GLY A 198 14.16 -6.92 0.54
C GLY A 198 12.90 -6.11 0.85
N LEU A 199 12.32 -6.31 2.05
CA LEU A 199 11.18 -5.52 2.52
C LEU A 199 11.56 -4.04 2.72
N ALA A 200 12.78 -3.73 3.16
CA ALA A 200 13.25 -2.35 3.31
C ALA A 200 13.32 -1.60 1.97
N PHE A 201 13.67 -2.27 0.87
CA PHE A 201 13.58 -1.69 -0.48
C PHE A 201 12.11 -1.44 -0.86
N LEU A 202 11.24 -2.42 -0.73
CA LEU A 202 9.81 -2.32 -1.12
C LEU A 202 9.04 -1.30 -0.26
N LEU A 203 9.36 -1.19 1.03
CA LEU A 203 8.77 -0.22 1.95
C LEU A 203 9.44 1.16 1.88
N SER A 204 10.49 1.30 1.05
CA SER A 204 11.26 2.55 0.92
C SER A 204 11.80 3.04 2.26
N VAL A 205 12.31 2.12 3.08
CA VAL A 205 12.96 2.44 4.35
C VAL A 205 14.19 3.33 4.09
N ILE A 206 14.50 4.22 5.01
CA ILE A 206 15.70 5.05 4.93
C ILE A 206 16.95 4.16 5.02
N PRO A 207 17.89 4.24 4.05
CA PRO A 207 18.11 5.31 3.05
C PRO A 207 17.42 5.08 1.68
N PHE A 208 16.68 4.03 1.44
CA PHE A 208 16.12 3.63 0.14
C PHE A 208 14.92 4.48 -0.34
N HIS A 209 14.53 5.49 0.41
CA HIS A 209 13.39 6.40 0.15
C HIS A 209 13.69 7.49 -0.89
N THR A 210 14.94 7.69 -1.31
CA THR A 210 15.38 8.87 -2.07
C THR A 210 14.71 9.05 -3.44
N TRP A 211 14.11 8.01 -3.98
CA TRP A 211 13.34 8.06 -5.21
C TRP A 211 12.01 8.82 -5.04
N ILE A 212 11.38 8.77 -3.83
CA ILE A 212 10.06 9.36 -3.55
C ILE A 212 10.06 10.87 -3.81
N PRO A 213 10.93 11.71 -3.18
CA PRO A 213 10.95 13.14 -3.44
C PRO A 213 11.36 13.49 -4.87
N SER A 214 12.17 12.66 -5.54
CA SER A 214 12.52 12.87 -6.95
C SER A 214 11.29 12.65 -7.84
N LEU A 215 10.61 11.53 -7.66
CA LEU A 215 9.43 11.17 -8.44
C LEU A 215 8.24 12.12 -8.20
N ALA A 216 8.11 12.65 -6.99
CA ALA A 216 7.04 13.57 -6.60
C ALA A 216 7.08 14.93 -7.34
N ARG A 217 8.17 15.26 -7.99
CA ARG A 217 8.27 16.44 -8.88
C ARG A 217 7.86 16.15 -10.32
N GLU A 218 7.96 14.90 -10.74
CA GLU A 218 7.85 14.49 -12.14
C GLU A 218 6.50 13.90 -12.49
N THR A 219 5.75 13.41 -11.49
CA THR A 219 4.55 12.63 -11.72
C THR A 219 3.30 13.28 -11.13
N HIS A 220 2.14 12.88 -11.66
CA HIS A 220 0.85 13.33 -11.15
C HIS A 220 0.66 12.91 -9.68
N PRO A 221 0.39 13.85 -8.74
CA PRO A 221 0.40 13.57 -7.30
C PRO A 221 -0.54 12.45 -6.87
N TYR A 222 -1.71 12.33 -7.50
CA TYR A 222 -2.69 11.29 -7.17
C TYR A 222 -2.22 9.89 -7.55
N ALA A 223 -1.59 9.76 -8.72
CA ALA A 223 -1.04 8.48 -9.16
C ALA A 223 0.11 8.02 -8.26
N LEU A 224 1.01 8.94 -7.93
CA LEU A 224 2.09 8.66 -6.98
C LEU A 224 1.54 8.30 -5.59
N ALA A 225 0.60 9.08 -5.07
CA ALA A 225 0.01 8.84 -3.76
C ALA A 225 -0.67 7.47 -3.67
N PHE A 226 -1.33 7.02 -4.74
CA PHE A 226 -1.89 5.67 -4.81
C PHE A 226 -0.81 4.59 -4.63
N VAL A 227 0.31 4.68 -5.36
CA VAL A 227 1.43 3.75 -5.24
C VAL A 227 2.02 3.77 -3.83
N LEU A 228 2.28 4.98 -3.29
CA LEU A 228 2.81 5.19 -1.94
C LEU A 228 1.85 4.77 -0.81
N PHE A 229 0.56 4.63 -1.11
CA PHE A 229 -0.43 4.12 -0.19
C PHE A 229 -0.54 2.59 -0.25
N MET A 230 -0.79 2.05 -1.45
CA MET A 230 -1.14 0.64 -1.63
C MET A 230 0.07 -0.29 -1.47
N MET A 231 1.23 0.08 -2.04
CA MET A 231 2.41 -0.79 -2.01
C MET A 231 2.92 -1.06 -0.59
N PRO A 232 3.16 -0.05 0.28
CA PRO A 232 3.61 -0.31 1.64
C PRO A 232 2.61 -1.10 2.49
N ILE A 233 1.30 -0.93 2.26
CA ILE A 233 0.28 -1.69 2.97
C ILE A 233 0.38 -3.18 2.62
N MET A 234 0.44 -3.49 1.33
CA MET A 234 0.45 -4.88 0.88
C MET A 234 1.77 -5.58 1.19
N VAL A 235 2.88 -4.86 1.07
CA VAL A 235 4.19 -5.35 1.52
C VAL A 235 4.21 -5.56 3.04
N GLY A 236 3.53 -4.69 3.80
CA GLY A 236 3.33 -4.85 5.24
C GLY A 236 2.52 -6.11 5.58
N VAL A 237 1.40 -6.34 4.89
CA VAL A 237 0.59 -7.58 5.04
C VAL A 237 1.43 -8.82 4.70
N PHE A 238 2.20 -8.78 3.61
CA PHE A 238 3.11 -9.85 3.23
C PHE A 238 4.18 -10.09 4.30
N GLY A 239 4.77 -9.03 4.87
CA GLY A 239 5.71 -9.13 5.98
C GLY A 239 5.09 -9.72 7.25
N LEU A 240 3.84 -9.36 7.57
CA LEU A 240 3.08 -9.97 8.67
C LEU A 240 2.83 -11.45 8.43
N GLY A 241 2.55 -11.87 7.19
CA GLY A 241 2.44 -13.28 6.81
C GLY A 241 3.74 -14.07 7.09
N PHE A 242 4.91 -13.45 6.84
CA PHE A 242 6.20 -14.05 7.24
C PHE A 242 6.33 -14.21 8.76
N ILE A 243 5.98 -13.18 9.51
CA ILE A 243 6.04 -13.22 10.98
C ILE A 243 5.11 -14.32 11.52
N ASP A 244 3.94 -14.50 10.92
CA ASP A 244 2.97 -15.50 11.34
C ASP A 244 3.43 -16.93 10.99
N GLN A 245 3.98 -17.13 9.79
CA GLN A 245 4.42 -18.44 9.32
C GLN A 245 5.65 -18.96 10.06
N PHE A 246 6.60 -18.10 10.45
CA PHE A 246 7.85 -18.50 11.07
C PHE A 246 7.90 -18.16 12.56
N VAL A 247 7.66 -19.14 13.43
CA VAL A 247 7.64 -18.98 14.91
C VAL A 247 8.95 -18.36 15.42
N TRP A 248 10.11 -18.79 14.91
CA TRP A 248 11.41 -18.26 15.29
C TRP A 248 11.55 -16.76 15.03
N LEU A 249 10.86 -16.24 13.99
CA LEU A 249 10.83 -14.80 13.68
C LEU A 249 9.83 -14.08 14.58
N ARG A 250 8.66 -14.67 14.79
CA ARG A 250 7.60 -14.10 15.65
C ARG A 250 8.03 -13.95 17.10
N GLU A 251 8.84 -14.87 17.62
CA GLU A 251 9.34 -14.85 18.99
C GLU A 251 10.66 -14.06 19.15
N ALA A 252 11.21 -13.51 18.07
CA ALA A 252 12.44 -12.73 18.11
C ALA A 252 12.20 -11.30 18.62
N PRO A 253 12.55 -10.94 19.89
CA PRO A 253 12.28 -9.59 20.42
C PRO A 253 13.07 -8.52 19.68
N GLY A 254 14.23 -8.86 19.12
CA GLY A 254 15.05 -7.97 18.29
C GLY A 254 14.36 -7.49 17.02
N LEU A 255 13.45 -8.31 16.44
CA LEU A 255 12.65 -7.92 15.27
C LEU A 255 11.77 -6.71 15.59
N TYR A 256 10.99 -6.78 16.65
CA TYR A 256 10.04 -5.73 17.03
C TYR A 256 10.76 -4.45 17.46
N GLN A 257 11.90 -4.58 18.17
CA GLN A 257 12.75 -3.44 18.52
C GLN A 257 13.32 -2.78 17.25
N GLY A 258 13.80 -3.59 16.29
CA GLY A 258 14.29 -3.13 14.99
C GLY A 258 13.20 -2.38 14.20
N LEU A 259 11.98 -2.92 14.14
CA LEU A 259 10.85 -2.28 13.45
C LEU A 259 10.49 -0.92 14.10
N ARG A 260 10.48 -0.81 15.44
CA ARG A 260 10.26 0.45 16.13
C ARG A 260 11.35 1.48 15.83
N LEU A 261 12.63 1.04 15.85
CA LEU A 261 13.76 1.92 15.57
C LEU A 261 13.72 2.41 14.12
N VAL A 262 13.57 1.51 13.17
CA VAL A 262 13.51 1.85 11.73
C VAL A 262 12.30 2.76 11.45
N GLY A 263 11.13 2.41 11.95
CA GLY A 263 9.92 3.21 11.80
C GLY A 263 10.07 4.59 12.46
N GLY A 264 10.66 4.66 13.66
CA GLY A 264 10.97 5.91 14.37
C GLY A 264 11.93 6.81 13.58
N VAL A 265 12.98 6.25 12.99
CA VAL A 265 13.91 6.99 12.10
C VAL A 265 13.17 7.52 10.87
N MET A 266 12.28 6.71 10.25
CA MET A 266 11.47 7.17 9.11
C MET A 266 10.56 8.34 9.48
N VAL A 267 9.91 8.28 10.64
CA VAL A 267 9.05 9.36 11.14
C VAL A 267 9.86 10.63 11.41
N LEU A 268 11.01 10.50 12.08
CA LEU A 268 11.87 11.64 12.42
C LEU A 268 12.43 12.31 11.15
N VAL A 269 13.09 11.54 10.30
CA VAL A 269 13.74 12.08 9.08
C VAL A 269 12.67 12.58 8.09
N GLY A 270 11.59 11.81 7.87
CA GLY A 270 10.47 12.24 7.03
C GLY A 270 9.83 13.53 7.53
N GLY A 271 9.66 13.67 8.86
CA GLY A 271 9.11 14.87 9.51
C GLY A 271 10.00 16.09 9.33
N ILE A 272 11.31 15.97 9.57
CA ILE A 272 12.27 17.06 9.37
C ILE A 272 12.27 17.53 7.91
N TRP A 273 12.36 16.60 6.97
CA TRP A 273 12.34 16.96 5.54
C TRP A 273 11.00 17.55 5.10
N ALA A 274 9.88 17.02 5.58
CA ALA A 274 8.56 17.59 5.28
C ALA A 274 8.42 19.02 5.80
N ALA A 275 9.00 19.35 6.96
CA ALA A 275 8.90 20.67 7.57
C ALA A 275 9.68 21.77 6.80
N VAL A 276 10.79 21.40 6.14
CA VAL A 276 11.62 22.34 5.37
C VAL A 276 11.31 22.34 3.86
N GLU A 277 10.37 21.50 3.44
CA GLU A 277 10.06 21.31 2.03
C GLU A 277 9.16 22.45 1.50
N ASN A 278 9.47 22.93 0.30
CA ASN A 278 8.75 24.01 -0.36
C ASN A 278 7.90 23.57 -1.56
N HIS A 279 7.72 22.25 -1.76
CA HIS A 279 6.97 21.72 -2.89
C HIS A 279 5.90 20.72 -2.39
N LEU A 280 4.61 21.02 -2.61
CA LEU A 280 3.48 20.24 -2.09
C LEU A 280 3.53 18.75 -2.48
N GLY A 281 3.95 18.41 -3.69
CA GLY A 281 4.08 17.02 -4.13
C GLY A 281 5.15 16.27 -3.32
N ARG A 282 6.28 16.90 -3.00
CA ARG A 282 7.34 16.32 -2.17
C ARG A 282 6.91 16.20 -0.71
N MET A 283 6.16 17.18 -0.20
CA MET A 283 5.54 17.07 1.14
C MET A 283 4.63 15.86 1.23
N LEU A 284 3.83 15.59 0.19
CA LEU A 284 2.99 14.38 0.10
C LEU A 284 3.86 13.10 0.13
N GLY A 285 4.98 13.10 -0.58
CA GLY A 285 5.92 11.99 -0.56
C GLY A 285 6.53 11.73 0.82
N PHE A 286 6.99 12.79 1.52
CA PHE A 286 7.48 12.67 2.90
C PHE A 286 6.39 12.26 3.87
N GLY A 287 5.15 12.73 3.68
CA GLY A 287 3.99 12.27 4.45
C GLY A 287 3.77 10.75 4.32
N ALA A 288 3.94 10.20 3.13
CA ALA A 288 3.85 8.75 2.91
C ALA A 288 4.98 7.98 3.63
N ILE A 289 6.20 8.52 3.67
CA ILE A 289 7.33 7.94 4.43
C ILE A 289 7.02 7.93 5.93
N ILE A 290 6.51 9.04 6.46
CA ILE A 290 6.08 9.14 7.87
C ILE A 290 5.02 8.08 8.18
N GLU A 291 4.00 7.96 7.35
CA GLU A 291 2.91 7.01 7.56
C GLU A 291 3.40 5.55 7.49
N THR A 292 4.33 5.24 6.59
CA THR A 292 4.97 3.93 6.53
C THR A 292 5.79 3.67 7.79
N GLY A 293 6.53 4.67 8.27
CA GLY A 293 7.26 4.59 9.53
C GLY A 293 6.34 4.33 10.74
N ILE A 294 5.20 5.04 10.82
CA ILE A 294 4.20 4.84 11.87
C ILE A 294 3.63 3.42 11.84
N THR A 295 3.35 2.87 10.65
CA THR A 295 2.86 1.48 10.54
C THR A 295 3.91 0.46 10.98
N LEU A 296 5.21 0.69 10.67
CA LEU A 296 6.31 -0.16 11.17
C LEU A 296 6.45 -0.08 12.70
N VAL A 297 6.32 1.11 13.29
CA VAL A 297 6.29 1.27 14.76
C VAL A 297 5.10 0.51 15.35
N GLY A 298 3.93 0.56 14.70
CA GLY A 298 2.73 -0.19 15.10
C GLY A 298 2.97 -1.70 15.12
N ILE A 299 3.51 -2.28 14.04
CA ILE A 299 3.90 -3.70 14.00
C ILE A 299 4.94 -4.00 15.10
N GLY A 300 5.85 -3.05 15.35
CA GLY A 300 6.89 -3.14 16.35
C GLY A 300 6.41 -3.21 17.80
N VAL A 301 5.12 -2.98 18.09
CA VAL A 301 4.53 -3.21 19.42
C VAL A 301 4.60 -4.70 19.79
N GLY A 302 4.51 -5.57 18.80
CA GLY A 302 4.61 -7.02 18.98
C GLY A 302 3.32 -7.74 18.66
N TYR A 303 3.41 -9.06 18.52
CA TYR A 303 2.26 -9.91 18.22
C TYR A 303 1.46 -10.23 19.49
N PRO A 304 0.11 -10.23 19.49
CA PRO A 304 -0.79 -9.93 18.37
C PRO A 304 -1.17 -8.46 18.20
N ASP A 305 -0.92 -7.61 19.20
CA ASP A 305 -1.41 -6.22 19.25
C ASP A 305 -0.88 -5.37 18.11
N GLY A 306 0.37 -5.60 17.68
CA GLY A 306 0.97 -4.93 16.54
C GLY A 306 0.25 -5.18 15.23
N VAL A 307 -0.34 -6.38 15.04
CA VAL A 307 -1.16 -6.71 13.87
C VAL A 307 -2.45 -5.90 13.87
N LEU A 308 -3.14 -5.81 15.01
CA LEU A 308 -4.36 -5.02 15.13
C LEU A 308 -4.09 -3.52 14.91
N LEU A 309 -2.98 -3.02 15.48
CA LEU A 309 -2.55 -1.63 15.28
C LEU A 309 -2.23 -1.34 13.82
N PHE A 310 -1.54 -2.24 13.13
CA PHE A 310 -1.27 -2.09 11.69
C PHE A 310 -2.55 -1.88 10.91
N PHE A 311 -3.53 -2.75 11.05
CA PHE A 311 -4.80 -2.64 10.33
C PHE A 311 -5.57 -1.37 10.72
N TRP A 312 -5.58 -0.99 11.98
CA TRP A 312 -6.23 0.23 12.44
C TRP A 312 -5.58 1.48 11.85
N LEU A 313 -4.24 1.58 11.89
CA LEU A 313 -3.48 2.68 11.31
C LEU A 313 -3.75 2.82 9.80
N VAL A 314 -3.77 1.70 9.08
CA VAL A 314 -3.97 1.67 7.63
C VAL A 314 -5.39 2.10 7.24
N VAL A 315 -6.42 1.62 7.95
CA VAL A 315 -7.83 2.01 7.68
C VAL A 315 -8.04 3.49 7.94
N VAL A 316 -7.50 4.02 9.02
CA VAL A 316 -7.64 5.45 9.34
C VAL A 316 -6.86 6.34 8.35
N ARG A 317 -5.70 5.87 7.89
CA ARG A 317 -4.87 6.57 6.91
C ARG A 317 -5.61 6.91 5.61
N VAL A 318 -6.53 6.05 5.13
CA VAL A 318 -7.25 6.32 3.88
C VAL A 318 -8.06 7.62 3.93
N PHE A 319 -8.69 7.91 5.08
CA PHE A 319 -9.51 9.12 5.28
C PHE A 319 -8.72 10.42 5.36
N SER A 320 -7.43 10.33 5.63
CA SER A 320 -6.53 11.49 5.66
C SER A 320 -5.74 11.65 4.36
N PHE A 321 -5.17 10.55 3.89
CA PHE A 321 -4.22 10.56 2.79
C PHE A 321 -4.88 10.74 1.42
N VAL A 322 -6.02 10.09 1.17
CA VAL A 322 -6.74 10.20 -0.11
C VAL A 322 -7.29 11.61 -0.36
N PRO A 323 -7.99 12.26 0.60
CA PRO A 323 -8.41 13.65 0.43
C PRO A 323 -7.25 14.62 0.22
N TRP A 324 -6.15 14.43 0.96
CA TRP A 324 -4.95 15.25 0.77
C TRP A 324 -4.35 15.08 -0.62
N ALA A 325 -4.14 13.84 -1.07
CA ALA A 325 -3.65 13.55 -2.41
C ALA A 325 -4.56 14.12 -3.51
N ALA A 326 -5.88 13.99 -3.33
CA ALA A 326 -6.86 14.54 -4.27
C ALA A 326 -6.81 16.09 -4.33
N ALA A 327 -6.63 16.74 -3.19
CA ALA A 327 -6.50 18.19 -3.10
C ALA A 327 -5.21 18.67 -3.79
N VAL A 328 -4.06 18.05 -3.49
CA VAL A 328 -2.77 18.39 -4.15
C VAL A 328 -2.86 18.18 -5.65
N SER A 329 -3.53 17.11 -6.10
CA SER A 329 -3.73 16.85 -7.53
C SER A 329 -4.63 17.86 -8.20
N ARG A 330 -5.64 18.35 -7.49
CA ARG A 330 -6.52 19.42 -8.01
C ARG A 330 -5.76 20.74 -8.16
N ILE A 331 -4.85 21.05 -7.23
CA ILE A 331 -3.93 22.19 -7.32
C ILE A 331 -2.99 22.00 -8.51
N TRP A 332 -2.40 20.81 -8.67
CA TRP A 332 -1.56 20.45 -9.82
C TRP A 332 -2.26 20.73 -11.14
N ASN A 333 -3.48 20.23 -11.31
CA ASN A 333 -4.25 20.41 -12.53
C ASN A 333 -4.68 21.89 -12.78
N ARG A 334 -4.85 22.68 -11.72
CA ARG A 334 -5.26 24.10 -11.82
C ARG A 334 -4.12 25.01 -12.19
N PHE A 335 -2.89 24.68 -11.75
CA PHE A 335 -1.71 25.52 -11.89
C PHE A 335 -0.64 24.86 -12.78
N ASP A 336 -1.05 24.08 -13.77
CA ASP A 336 -0.20 23.48 -14.81
C ASP A 336 1.05 22.76 -14.27
N GLY A 337 0.86 21.98 -13.22
CA GLY A 337 1.92 21.18 -12.61
C GLY A 337 2.80 21.92 -11.59
N ARG A 338 2.56 23.19 -11.33
CA ARG A 338 3.37 23.98 -10.40
C ARG A 338 2.85 23.82 -8.97
N LEU A 339 3.65 23.16 -8.14
CA LEU A 339 3.32 22.89 -6.74
C LEU A 339 4.28 23.58 -5.74
N ASP A 340 5.15 24.48 -6.20
CA ASP A 340 6.03 25.25 -5.33
C ASP A 340 5.23 26.21 -4.46
N LEU A 341 5.47 26.22 -3.14
CA LEU A 341 4.74 27.04 -2.18
C LEU A 341 4.92 28.54 -2.44
N GLU A 342 6.08 28.94 -2.92
CA GLU A 342 6.35 30.33 -3.31
C GLU A 342 5.43 30.78 -4.46
N TYR A 343 5.27 29.93 -5.48
CA TYR A 343 4.35 30.19 -6.59
C TYR A 343 2.88 30.19 -6.14
N LEU A 344 2.51 29.34 -5.20
CA LEU A 344 1.14 29.20 -4.68
C LEU A 344 0.78 30.25 -3.64
N ARG A 345 1.75 31.02 -3.15
CA ARG A 345 1.54 32.05 -2.13
C ARG A 345 0.49 33.09 -2.58
N GLY A 346 -0.50 33.27 -1.73
CA GLY A 346 -1.62 34.20 -2.02
C GLY A 346 -2.63 33.68 -3.04
N ARG A 347 -2.47 32.48 -3.63
CA ARG A 347 -3.41 31.94 -4.63
C ARG A 347 -4.45 30.98 -4.06
N GLY A 348 -4.38 30.69 -2.77
CA GLY A 348 -5.33 29.78 -2.09
C GLY A 348 -6.80 30.24 -2.22
N HIS A 349 -7.04 31.55 -2.33
CA HIS A 349 -8.39 32.11 -2.55
C HIS A 349 -9.01 31.73 -3.90
N GLN A 350 -8.20 31.33 -4.89
CA GLN A 350 -8.70 30.87 -6.20
C GLN A 350 -9.25 29.44 -6.13
N VAL A 351 -8.86 28.66 -5.11
CA VAL A 351 -9.25 27.26 -4.89
C VAL A 351 -9.50 26.99 -3.40
N PRO A 352 -10.42 27.73 -2.72
CA PRO A 352 -10.51 27.75 -1.27
C PRO A 352 -10.85 26.38 -0.67
N LEU A 353 -11.79 25.64 -1.24
CA LEU A 353 -12.16 24.29 -0.80
C LEU A 353 -10.98 23.31 -0.94
N THR A 354 -10.27 23.39 -2.05
CA THR A 354 -9.12 22.51 -2.31
C THR A 354 -7.96 22.81 -1.36
N ALA A 355 -7.68 24.10 -1.11
CA ALA A 355 -6.68 24.53 -0.15
C ALA A 355 -7.06 24.08 1.27
N GLY A 356 -8.32 24.25 1.67
CA GLY A 356 -8.84 23.73 2.94
C GLY A 356 -8.70 22.21 3.09
N MET A 357 -9.07 21.44 2.05
CA MET A 357 -8.89 19.99 2.04
C MET A 357 -7.41 19.58 2.15
N ALA A 358 -6.50 20.30 1.50
CA ALA A 358 -5.06 20.03 1.60
C ALA A 358 -4.56 20.24 3.03
N ILE A 359 -4.94 21.34 3.66
CA ILE A 359 -4.58 21.66 5.06
C ILE A 359 -5.19 20.64 6.03
N LEU A 360 -6.49 20.34 5.91
CA LEU A 360 -7.17 19.38 6.77
C LEU A 360 -6.58 17.97 6.63
N GLY A 361 -6.23 17.55 5.41
CA GLY A 361 -5.56 16.28 5.17
C GLY A 361 -4.20 16.20 5.87
N GLN A 362 -3.38 17.25 5.79
CA GLN A 362 -2.09 17.34 6.50
C GLN A 362 -2.26 17.34 8.02
N LEU A 363 -3.19 18.13 8.56
CA LEU A 363 -3.48 18.18 9.98
C LEU A 363 -4.00 16.82 10.49
N SER A 364 -4.80 16.13 9.69
CA SER A 364 -5.27 14.78 10.01
C SER A 364 -4.10 13.78 10.05
N LEU A 365 -3.20 13.83 9.07
CA LEU A 365 -1.97 13.03 9.09
C LEU A 365 -1.02 13.44 10.22
N ALA A 366 -1.02 14.69 10.65
CA ALA A 366 -0.29 15.14 11.84
C ALA A 366 -0.89 14.62 13.15
N GLY A 367 -2.12 14.08 13.14
CA GLY A 367 -2.79 13.55 14.31
C GLY A 367 -3.42 14.63 15.18
N VAL A 368 -3.90 15.72 14.57
CA VAL A 368 -4.62 16.77 15.30
C VAL A 368 -5.95 16.20 15.84
N PRO A 369 -6.31 16.44 17.11
CA PRO A 369 -7.58 16.02 17.69
C PRO A 369 -8.77 16.43 16.83
N LEU A 370 -9.84 15.63 16.85
CA LEU A 370 -11.07 15.75 16.05
C LEU A 370 -10.92 15.30 14.58
N LEU A 371 -9.70 15.06 14.09
CA LEU A 371 -9.48 14.55 12.75
C LEU A 371 -9.23 13.03 12.75
N ALA A 372 -9.46 12.38 11.62
CA ALA A 372 -9.41 10.91 11.51
C ALA A 372 -8.09 10.30 12.00
N GLY A 373 -6.95 10.92 11.68
CA GLY A 373 -5.62 10.42 12.06
C GLY A 373 -5.34 10.38 13.56
N PHE A 374 -6.06 11.15 14.38
CA PHE A 374 -5.82 11.21 15.82
C PHE A 374 -6.07 9.88 16.54
N SER A 375 -7.20 9.24 16.26
CA SER A 375 -7.62 8.03 16.99
C SER A 375 -6.57 6.89 16.89
N ALA A 376 -6.06 6.64 15.70
CA ALA A 376 -5.07 5.59 15.47
C ALA A 376 -3.72 5.91 16.10
N ARG A 377 -3.29 7.18 16.04
CA ARG A 377 -2.04 7.62 16.70
C ARG A 377 -2.13 7.61 18.21
N TYR A 378 -3.25 8.03 18.75
CA TYR A 378 -3.48 7.97 20.20
C TYR A 378 -3.40 6.53 20.72
N THR A 379 -4.04 5.57 20.01
CA THR A 379 -3.93 4.15 20.34
C THR A 379 -2.48 3.67 20.28
N LEU A 380 -1.74 4.03 19.23
CA LEU A 380 -0.32 3.69 19.10
C LEU A 380 0.51 4.23 20.28
N PHE A 381 0.34 5.50 20.64
CA PHE A 381 1.08 6.10 21.77
C PHE A 381 0.74 5.44 23.10
N ARG A 382 -0.51 5.07 23.30
CA ARG A 382 -0.95 4.35 24.50
C ARG A 382 -0.26 2.99 24.62
N GLU A 383 -0.23 2.20 23.53
CA GLU A 383 0.42 0.89 23.52
C GLU A 383 1.95 1.01 23.70
N LEU A 384 2.59 1.99 23.07
CA LEU A 384 4.03 2.26 23.25
C LEU A 384 4.35 2.69 24.69
N GLY A 385 3.48 3.46 25.33
CA GLY A 385 3.61 3.85 26.73
C GLY A 385 3.58 2.66 27.68
N GLY A 386 2.76 1.65 27.37
CA GLY A 386 2.72 0.39 28.13
C GLY A 386 3.99 -0.47 28.01
N LEU A 387 4.77 -0.29 26.95
CA LEU A 387 6.04 -1.00 26.73
C LEU A 387 7.24 -0.31 27.40
N SER A 388 7.09 0.93 27.88
CA SER A 388 8.21 1.65 28.51
C SER A 388 8.45 1.10 29.92
N PRO A 389 9.71 0.78 30.32
CA PRO A 389 10.04 0.32 31.66
C PRO A 389 9.79 1.38 32.74
N LEU A 390 9.45 2.63 32.36
CA LEU A 390 9.11 3.72 33.29
C LEU A 390 7.63 3.69 33.73
N ALA A 391 6.78 2.85 33.16
CA ALA A 391 5.36 2.72 33.53
C ALA A 391 5.12 1.63 34.62
N GLY A 392 6.14 0.94 35.07
CA GLY A 392 6.09 -0.17 36.05
C GLY A 392 6.73 0.18 37.42
N GLY A 393 6.90 1.46 37.73
CA GLY A 393 7.42 1.91 39.02
C GLY A 393 6.38 2.73 39.77
#